data_1e0275a8de1344811e1ed0aeb5c68087
#
_entry.id   1e0275a8de1344811e1ed0aeb5c68087
#
_cell.length_a   1.000
_cell.length_b   1.000
_cell.length_c   1.000
_cell.angle_alpha   90.00
_cell.angle_beta   90.00
_cell.angle_gamma   90.00
#
_symmetry.space_group_name_H-M   'P 1'
#
loop_
_entity.id
_entity.type
_entity.pdbx_description
1 polymer ?
#
loop_
_entity_poly.entity_id
_entity_poly.type
_entity_poly.pdbx_seq_one_letter_code
_entity_poly.pdbx_strand_id
1 'polypeptide(L)'
;MNIIFLTSSMTESVFSSYQSKAKIKPNPSNQNFYNKLIKCLSLKNDVYPLSLRPFCKGMFDEEELPESRSDDGSITYYYPKVSSSRRYKVFNLKNEIIKVVDKIISEEDILSYVIIVDTLRYPLLCAAKELRRRDNAKIIGVVTDNPSNLSNVSKRYIKSIYNASSDLDGYICLTEKLNVIFNKNQMPNYILEGLAEEIEPAKKLPIGDYIFFGGALYERYGVKNLINAFHKIDAKVNLVIAGSGELKKYIYDMSNKDKRILYLSQVDKKMIYNLEQNALLNINPRPYDLTLDNESVPSKLIEYLSSGAPTMSTIHSTIKTLFSDNVIWVENSSEQGLQNALEDYFSKKDHKEDIKKASAARLRIYDLYGFNNQSVSLSSFLESIKTD
;
A
#
# COMPACT_ATOMS: atom_id res chain seq x y z
N MET A 1 -2.61 16.28 17.94
CA MET A 1 -1.19 16.74 17.94
C MET A 1 -0.77 17.07 16.54
N ASN A 2 0.22 17.98 16.37
CA ASN A 2 0.75 18.32 15.05
C ASN A 2 1.76 17.28 14.57
N ILE A 3 1.60 16.78 13.36
CA ILE A 3 2.45 15.77 12.72
C ILE A 3 2.97 16.32 11.39
N ILE A 4 4.27 16.52 11.27
CA ILE A 4 4.91 16.74 9.97
C ILE A 4 5.23 15.36 9.38
N PHE A 5 4.50 14.98 8.32
CA PHE A 5 4.64 13.67 7.70
C PHE A 5 5.51 13.72 6.44
N LEU A 6 6.77 13.35 6.56
CA LEU A 6 7.72 13.32 5.44
C LEU A 6 7.57 12.03 4.63
N THR A 7 7.01 12.12 3.45
CA THR A 7 6.61 10.98 2.61
C THR A 7 6.97 11.16 1.13
N SER A 8 6.71 10.16 0.31
CA SER A 8 6.70 10.25 -1.14
C SER A 8 5.30 10.08 -1.75
N SER A 9 4.27 9.99 -0.91
CA SER A 9 2.88 9.86 -1.32
C SER A 9 2.29 11.21 -1.72
N MET A 10 1.46 11.24 -2.74
CA MET A 10 0.79 12.43 -3.29
C MET A 10 -0.73 12.32 -3.11
N THR A 11 -1.48 13.42 -3.28
CA THR A 11 -2.94 13.32 -3.43
C THR A 11 -3.28 12.44 -4.65
N GLU A 12 -4.45 11.83 -4.66
CA GLU A 12 -4.83 10.92 -5.74
C GLU A 12 -4.89 11.62 -7.11
N SER A 13 -5.37 12.86 -7.13
CA SER A 13 -5.42 13.69 -8.34
C SER A 13 -4.03 14.01 -8.88
N VAL A 14 -3.09 14.42 -8.01
CA VAL A 14 -1.70 14.69 -8.39
C VAL A 14 -1.01 13.41 -8.84
N PHE A 15 -1.19 12.30 -8.14
CA PHE A 15 -0.59 11.01 -8.51
C PHE A 15 -1.06 10.51 -9.88
N SER A 16 -2.36 10.61 -10.16
CA SER A 16 -2.95 10.23 -11.46
C SER A 16 -2.39 11.09 -12.59
N SER A 17 -2.34 12.42 -12.39
CA SER A 17 -1.71 13.35 -13.35
C SER A 17 -0.22 13.05 -13.51
N TYR A 18 0.48 12.75 -12.43
CA TYR A 18 1.89 12.40 -12.42
C TYR A 18 2.15 11.11 -13.21
N GLN A 19 1.36 10.07 -12.96
CA GLN A 19 1.43 8.82 -13.72
C GLN A 19 1.15 9.01 -15.21
N SER A 20 0.18 9.83 -15.60
CA SER A 20 -0.15 10.04 -17.01
C SER A 20 1.00 10.69 -17.78
N LYS A 21 1.69 11.65 -17.18
CA LYS A 21 2.78 12.43 -17.80
C LYS A 21 4.14 11.77 -17.72
N ALA A 22 4.42 11.01 -16.65
CA ALA A 22 5.73 10.40 -16.41
C ALA A 22 6.05 9.31 -17.44
N LYS A 23 7.23 9.39 -18.07
CA LYS A 23 7.79 8.34 -18.95
C LYS A 23 8.22 7.10 -18.15
N ILE A 24 8.69 7.31 -16.91
CA ILE A 24 9.00 6.27 -15.92
C ILE A 24 7.91 6.31 -14.85
N LYS A 25 7.06 5.28 -14.79
CA LYS A 25 5.91 5.25 -13.88
C LYS A 25 6.33 5.00 -12.42
N PRO A 26 5.87 5.81 -11.46
CA PRO A 26 6.09 5.54 -10.03
C PRO A 26 5.30 4.30 -9.57
N ASN A 27 5.81 3.63 -8.53
CA ASN A 27 5.15 2.46 -7.94
C ASN A 27 3.91 2.89 -7.13
N PRO A 28 2.71 2.37 -7.42
CA PRO A 28 1.49 2.73 -6.72
C PRO A 28 1.36 2.14 -5.31
N SER A 29 2.10 1.09 -4.97
CA SER A 29 1.94 0.38 -3.69
C SER A 29 2.25 1.28 -2.48
N ASN A 30 3.40 1.99 -2.50
CA ASN A 30 3.77 2.92 -1.44
C ASN A 30 2.81 4.12 -1.38
N GLN A 31 2.35 4.60 -2.55
CA GLN A 31 1.35 5.65 -2.66
C GLN A 31 0.08 5.31 -1.87
N ASN A 32 -0.48 4.13 -2.10
CA ASN A 32 -1.72 3.69 -1.45
C ASN A 32 -1.56 3.51 0.06
N PHE A 33 -0.45 2.90 0.51
CA PHE A 33 -0.21 2.68 1.93
C PHE A 33 -0.07 4.01 2.69
N TYR A 34 0.79 4.92 2.23
CA TYR A 34 1.00 6.18 2.92
C TYR A 34 -0.23 7.08 2.91
N ASN A 35 -1.03 7.09 1.83
CA ASN A 35 -2.29 7.82 1.80
C ASN A 35 -3.28 7.27 2.85
N LYS A 36 -3.40 5.95 2.97
CA LYS A 36 -4.23 5.35 4.01
C LYS A 36 -3.72 5.72 5.41
N LEU A 37 -2.41 5.68 5.64
CA LEU A 37 -1.82 6.04 6.93
C LEU A 37 -2.02 7.51 7.29
N ILE A 38 -1.83 8.42 6.33
CA ILE A 38 -2.09 9.85 6.52
C ILE A 38 -3.57 10.08 6.88
N LYS A 39 -4.51 9.52 6.10
CA LYS A 39 -5.95 9.61 6.37
C LYS A 39 -6.32 9.03 7.75
N CYS A 40 -5.75 7.90 8.11
CA CYS A 40 -5.98 7.28 9.40
C CYS A 40 -5.49 8.17 10.56
N LEU A 41 -4.28 8.72 10.47
CA LEU A 41 -3.71 9.61 11.48
C LEU A 41 -4.50 10.94 11.59
N SER A 42 -5.00 11.46 10.46
CA SER A 42 -5.74 12.74 10.45
C SER A 42 -7.11 12.66 11.12
N LEU A 43 -7.62 11.48 11.46
CA LEU A 43 -8.84 11.35 12.27
C LEU A 43 -8.67 11.84 13.72
N LYS A 44 -7.44 11.91 14.22
CA LYS A 44 -7.13 12.27 15.61
C LYS A 44 -6.04 13.33 15.77
N ASN A 45 -5.39 13.72 14.66
CA ASN A 45 -4.24 14.61 14.68
C ASN A 45 -4.31 15.61 13.52
N ASP A 46 -3.61 16.72 13.66
CA ASP A 46 -3.36 17.66 12.57
C ASP A 46 -2.14 17.17 11.80
N VAL A 47 -2.36 16.65 10.59
CA VAL A 47 -1.31 16.01 9.79
C VAL A 47 -0.98 16.87 8.59
N TYR A 48 0.30 17.19 8.45
CA TYR A 48 0.86 18.02 7.37
C TYR A 48 1.79 17.16 6.50
N PRO A 49 1.26 16.50 5.45
CA PRO A 49 2.06 15.67 4.57
C PRO A 49 2.96 16.52 3.66
N LEU A 50 4.26 16.34 3.80
CA LEU A 50 5.25 16.85 2.87
C LEU A 50 5.72 15.73 1.98
N SER A 51 5.35 15.80 0.70
CA SER A 51 5.57 14.73 -0.27
C SER A 51 6.74 15.01 -1.20
N LEU A 52 7.80 14.23 -1.05
CA LEU A 52 8.92 14.24 -1.99
C LEU A 52 8.55 13.47 -3.25
N ARG A 53 8.12 14.20 -4.29
CA ARG A 53 7.77 13.60 -5.58
C ARG A 53 8.97 12.83 -6.17
N PRO A 54 8.82 11.56 -6.61
CA PRO A 54 9.86 10.84 -7.31
C PRO A 54 10.25 11.59 -8.60
N PHE A 55 11.52 12.00 -8.74
CA PHE A 55 11.96 12.76 -9.90
C PHE A 55 13.38 12.36 -10.31
N CYS A 56 13.56 11.96 -11.56
CA CYS A 56 14.86 11.62 -12.11
C CYS A 56 14.97 12.04 -13.59
N LYS A 57 16.19 12.09 -14.07
CA LYS A 57 16.46 12.46 -15.47
C LYS A 57 15.72 11.53 -16.44
N GLY A 58 15.00 12.12 -17.38
CA GLY A 58 14.22 11.41 -18.40
C GLY A 58 12.84 10.93 -17.94
N MET A 59 12.43 11.24 -16.71
CA MET A 59 11.11 10.92 -16.20
C MET A 59 10.03 11.85 -16.76
N PHE A 60 10.40 13.12 -16.96
CA PHE A 60 9.56 14.15 -17.57
C PHE A 60 10.35 14.90 -18.63
N ASP A 61 9.70 15.75 -19.40
CA ASP A 61 10.35 16.68 -20.33
C ASP A 61 10.96 17.89 -19.58
N GLU A 62 10.37 18.25 -18.44
CA GLU A 62 10.88 19.28 -17.55
C GLU A 62 12.13 18.82 -16.78
N GLU A 63 13.07 19.73 -16.54
CA GLU A 63 14.26 19.48 -15.71
C GLU A 63 14.00 19.68 -14.21
N GLU A 64 12.90 20.33 -13.84
CA GLU A 64 12.50 20.56 -12.46
C GLU A 64 10.98 20.66 -12.31
N LEU A 65 10.48 20.33 -11.11
CA LEU A 65 9.10 20.59 -10.71
C LEU A 65 9.13 21.62 -9.58
N PRO A 66 8.38 22.73 -9.71
CA PRO A 66 8.34 23.77 -8.69
C PRO A 66 7.67 23.29 -7.39
N GLU A 67 7.89 24.07 -6.32
CA GLU A 67 7.09 23.94 -5.09
C GLU A 67 5.60 24.11 -5.42
N SER A 68 4.75 23.29 -4.80
CA SER A 68 3.30 23.35 -4.98
C SER A 68 2.58 22.73 -3.79
N ARG A 69 1.26 22.87 -3.73
CA ARG A 69 0.38 22.19 -2.77
C ARG A 69 -0.89 21.70 -3.44
N SER A 70 -1.54 20.70 -2.85
CA SER A 70 -2.85 20.22 -3.28
C SER A 70 -3.61 19.62 -2.11
N ASP A 71 -4.94 19.67 -2.17
CA ASP A 71 -5.81 19.18 -1.13
C ASP A 71 -6.42 17.80 -1.48
N ASP A 72 -6.58 16.97 -0.47
CA ASP A 72 -7.36 15.71 -0.50
C ASP A 72 -8.34 15.73 0.68
N GLY A 73 -9.55 16.20 0.43
CA GLY A 73 -10.51 16.52 1.48
C GLY A 73 -10.03 17.67 2.36
N SER A 74 -9.88 17.43 3.66
CA SER A 74 -9.37 18.41 4.63
C SER A 74 -7.85 18.40 4.80
N ILE A 75 -7.13 17.55 4.06
CA ILE A 75 -5.68 17.36 4.21
C ILE A 75 -4.95 18.07 3.08
N THR A 76 -4.11 19.06 3.40
CA THR A 76 -3.25 19.74 2.44
C THR A 76 -1.89 19.07 2.33
N TYR A 77 -1.53 18.61 1.13
CA TYR A 77 -0.22 18.05 0.80
C TYR A 77 0.71 19.13 0.25
N TYR A 78 1.92 19.15 0.75
CA TYR A 78 2.96 20.08 0.35
C TYR A 78 4.04 19.35 -0.46
N TYR A 79 4.43 19.93 -1.59
CA TYR A 79 5.41 19.35 -2.50
C TYR A 79 6.61 20.30 -2.63
N PRO A 80 7.78 19.94 -2.08
CA PRO A 80 8.98 20.74 -2.28
C PRO A 80 9.40 20.74 -3.75
N LYS A 81 10.17 21.75 -4.13
CA LYS A 81 10.84 21.78 -5.43
C LYS A 81 11.76 20.57 -5.57
N VAL A 82 11.74 19.93 -6.75
CA VAL A 82 12.63 18.83 -7.13
C VAL A 82 13.26 19.09 -8.49
N SER A 83 14.49 18.63 -8.71
CA SER A 83 15.20 18.78 -9.99
C SER A 83 15.94 17.52 -10.38
N SER A 84 15.98 17.22 -11.68
CA SER A 84 16.72 16.11 -12.27
C SER A 84 18.22 16.39 -12.47
N SER A 85 18.67 17.63 -12.19
CA SER A 85 20.06 18.05 -12.37
C SER A 85 21.01 17.23 -11.49
N ARG A 86 22.14 16.77 -12.05
CA ARG A 86 23.21 16.10 -11.29
C ARG A 86 23.79 16.95 -10.15
N ARG A 87 23.64 18.28 -10.24
CA ARG A 87 24.05 19.23 -9.18
C ARG A 87 23.06 19.27 -8.04
N TYR A 88 21.82 18.78 -8.23
CA TYR A 88 20.78 18.72 -7.22
C TYR A 88 20.99 17.50 -6.33
N LYS A 89 21.92 17.63 -5.38
CA LYS A 89 22.35 16.57 -4.46
C LYS A 89 21.34 16.44 -3.30
N VAL A 90 21.48 15.37 -2.53
CA VAL A 90 20.69 15.11 -1.29
C VAL A 90 20.67 16.36 -0.37
N PHE A 91 21.77 17.10 -0.29
CA PHE A 91 21.87 18.33 0.52
C PHE A 91 20.88 19.42 0.06
N ASN A 92 20.80 19.71 -1.23
CA ASN A 92 19.87 20.73 -1.75
C ASN A 92 18.42 20.28 -1.52
N LEU A 93 18.14 19.00 -1.76
CA LEU A 93 16.81 18.44 -1.55
C LEU A 93 16.40 18.48 -0.06
N LYS A 94 17.33 18.18 0.86
CA LYS A 94 17.13 18.36 2.29
C LYS A 94 16.74 19.81 2.63
N ASN A 95 17.43 20.79 2.05
CA ASN A 95 17.16 22.20 2.33
C ASN A 95 15.79 22.65 1.77
N GLU A 96 15.39 22.17 0.59
CA GLU A 96 14.04 22.45 0.06
C GLU A 96 12.93 21.84 0.94
N ILE A 97 13.17 20.63 1.49
CA ILE A 97 12.23 20.00 2.44
C ILE A 97 12.10 20.87 3.69
N ILE A 98 13.22 21.28 4.29
CA ILE A 98 13.24 22.09 5.51
C ILE A 98 12.55 23.45 5.27
N LYS A 99 12.82 24.10 4.15
CA LYS A 99 12.17 25.37 3.77
C LYS A 99 10.64 25.24 3.74
N VAL A 100 10.12 24.14 3.18
CA VAL A 100 8.67 23.90 3.14
C VAL A 100 8.12 23.59 4.54
N VAL A 101 8.86 22.84 5.38
CA VAL A 101 8.47 22.62 6.79
C VAL A 101 8.41 23.95 7.56
N ASP A 102 9.40 24.85 7.38
CA ASP A 102 9.40 26.15 8.03
C ASP A 102 8.19 27.00 7.64
N LYS A 103 7.81 26.92 6.36
CA LYS A 103 6.60 27.56 5.84
C LYS A 103 5.33 27.01 6.50
N ILE A 104 5.19 25.66 6.58
CA ILE A 104 4.06 24.99 7.26
C ILE A 104 4.00 25.44 8.72
N ILE A 105 5.10 25.40 9.45
CA ILE A 105 5.17 25.79 10.86
C ILE A 105 4.70 27.24 11.05
N SER A 106 5.12 28.14 10.15
CA SER A 106 4.75 29.57 10.21
C SER A 106 3.30 29.83 9.78
N GLU A 107 2.79 29.14 8.75
CA GLU A 107 1.42 29.34 8.25
C GLU A 107 0.37 28.77 9.20
N GLU A 108 0.69 27.71 9.93
CA GLU A 108 -0.22 26.97 10.81
C GLU A 108 0.02 27.24 12.30
N ASP A 109 0.89 28.20 12.64
CA ASP A 109 1.25 28.58 14.03
C ASP A 109 1.65 27.39 14.91
N ILE A 110 2.46 26.47 14.37
CA ILE A 110 2.82 25.22 15.03
C ILE A 110 3.92 25.47 16.09
N LEU A 111 3.59 25.31 17.36
CA LEU A 111 4.54 25.48 18.47
C LEU A 111 5.37 24.21 18.74
N SER A 112 4.81 23.04 18.53
CA SER A 112 5.49 21.75 18.70
C SER A 112 4.89 20.70 17.79
N TYR A 113 5.72 19.80 17.30
CA TYR A 113 5.32 18.75 16.36
C TYR A 113 6.16 17.48 16.51
N VAL A 114 5.63 16.39 15.97
CA VAL A 114 6.33 15.12 15.80
C VAL A 114 6.59 14.91 14.31
N ILE A 115 7.71 14.31 13.96
CA ILE A 115 8.05 13.95 12.58
C ILE A 115 7.76 12.47 12.36
N ILE A 116 6.92 12.17 11.39
CA ILE A 116 6.79 10.81 10.84
C ILE A 116 7.52 10.79 9.50
N VAL A 117 8.39 9.79 9.26
CA VAL A 117 9.24 9.77 8.07
C VAL A 117 9.25 8.40 7.36
N ASP A 118 9.09 8.41 6.04
CA ASP A 118 9.37 7.25 5.17
C ASP A 118 10.85 6.90 5.23
N THR A 119 11.19 5.79 5.88
CA THR A 119 12.58 5.36 6.10
C THR A 119 13.30 4.93 4.83
N LEU A 120 12.59 4.60 3.76
CA LEU A 120 13.20 4.20 2.47
C LEU A 120 13.70 5.40 1.64
N ARG A 121 13.50 6.63 2.13
CA ARG A 121 13.86 7.87 1.43
C ARG A 121 14.93 8.63 2.19
N TYR A 122 16.20 8.34 1.86
CA TYR A 122 17.37 8.95 2.54
C TYR A 122 17.33 10.48 2.66
N PRO A 123 16.90 11.27 1.63
CA PRO A 123 16.77 12.73 1.78
C PRO A 123 15.75 13.15 2.86
N LEU A 124 14.65 12.41 3.02
CA LEU A 124 13.66 12.68 4.07
C LEU A 124 14.23 12.40 5.46
N LEU A 125 14.96 11.31 5.63
CA LEU A 125 15.68 11.02 6.88
C LEU A 125 16.70 12.08 7.23
N CYS A 126 17.46 12.62 6.24
CA CYS A 126 18.39 13.71 6.46
C CYS A 126 17.69 15.00 6.90
N ALA A 127 16.54 15.32 6.32
CA ALA A 127 15.73 16.46 6.72
C ALA A 127 15.16 16.29 8.13
N ALA A 128 14.60 15.12 8.44
CA ALA A 128 14.06 14.81 9.76
C ALA A 128 15.11 14.98 10.86
N LYS A 129 16.33 14.45 10.66
CA LYS A 129 17.43 14.59 11.63
C LYS A 129 17.87 16.04 11.83
N GLU A 130 17.88 16.84 10.78
CA GLU A 130 18.19 18.26 10.90
C GLU A 130 17.11 19.04 11.68
N LEU A 131 15.84 18.74 11.39
CA LEU A 131 14.71 19.32 12.13
C LEU A 131 14.73 18.90 13.61
N ARG A 132 15.02 17.63 13.93
CA ARG A 132 15.21 17.17 15.32
C ARG A 132 16.30 17.97 16.03
N ARG A 133 17.45 18.14 15.39
CA ARG A 133 18.58 18.90 15.98
C ARG A 133 18.23 20.37 16.24
N ARG A 134 17.42 20.98 15.36
CA ARG A 134 17.04 22.40 15.43
C ARG A 134 15.87 22.64 16.39
N ASP A 135 14.83 21.84 16.28
CA ASP A 135 13.52 22.08 16.90
C ASP A 135 13.21 21.10 18.04
N ASN A 136 14.13 20.19 18.36
CA ASN A 136 13.96 19.11 19.34
C ASN A 136 12.73 18.22 19.08
N ALA A 137 12.32 18.09 17.82
CA ALA A 137 11.18 17.26 17.43
C ALA A 137 11.54 15.77 17.47
N LYS A 138 10.63 14.93 17.98
CA LYS A 138 10.78 13.48 17.97
C LYS A 138 10.56 12.93 16.55
N ILE A 139 11.33 11.89 16.16
CA ILE A 139 11.25 11.26 14.83
C ILE A 139 10.76 9.82 14.95
N ILE A 140 9.65 9.51 14.27
CA ILE A 140 9.12 8.16 14.13
C ILE A 140 9.30 7.68 12.70
N GLY A 141 10.03 6.57 12.53
CA GLY A 141 10.26 5.96 11.22
C GLY A 141 9.15 5.03 10.81
N VAL A 142 8.61 5.19 9.59
CA VAL A 142 7.71 4.21 8.99
C VAL A 142 8.51 3.27 8.11
N VAL A 143 8.49 1.98 8.47
CA VAL A 143 9.26 0.91 7.80
C VAL A 143 8.32 0.01 7.03
N THR A 144 8.26 0.22 5.71
CA THR A 144 7.34 -0.50 4.82
C THR A 144 7.98 -1.67 4.08
N ASP A 145 9.30 -1.70 3.98
CA ASP A 145 10.04 -2.74 3.25
C ASP A 145 11.50 -2.77 3.69
N ASN A 146 12.18 -3.85 3.36
CA ASN A 146 13.62 -3.98 3.54
C ASN A 146 14.35 -3.26 2.39
N PRO A 147 15.24 -2.27 2.66
CA PRO A 147 15.98 -1.56 1.61
C PRO A 147 16.79 -2.49 0.70
N SER A 148 17.14 -3.68 1.18
CA SER A 148 17.86 -4.70 0.38
C SER A 148 17.01 -5.28 -0.76
N ASN A 149 15.68 -5.14 -0.68
CA ASN A 149 14.74 -5.57 -1.72
C ASN A 149 14.53 -4.51 -2.82
N LEU A 150 15.10 -3.29 -2.63
CA LEU A 150 14.97 -2.21 -3.61
C LEU A 150 15.79 -2.54 -4.86
N SER A 151 15.14 -2.60 -6.01
CA SER A 151 15.81 -2.78 -7.30
C SER A 151 16.51 -1.49 -7.75
N ASN A 152 17.64 -1.64 -8.47
CA ASN A 152 18.39 -0.53 -9.07
C ASN A 152 18.95 0.51 -8.07
N VAL A 153 19.20 0.11 -6.83
CA VAL A 153 19.76 0.98 -5.79
C VAL A 153 21.16 0.53 -5.39
N SER A 154 22.09 1.48 -5.21
CA SER A 154 23.46 1.14 -4.84
C SER A 154 23.56 0.63 -3.39
N LYS A 155 24.48 -0.31 -3.11
CA LYS A 155 24.77 -0.79 -1.75
C LYS A 155 25.12 0.36 -0.79
N ARG A 156 25.78 1.43 -1.29
CA ARG A 156 26.09 2.63 -0.50
C ARG A 156 24.81 3.36 -0.07
N TYR A 157 23.83 3.50 -0.95
CA TYR A 157 22.56 4.12 -0.63
C TYR A 157 21.77 3.29 0.40
N ILE A 158 21.70 1.97 0.23
CA ILE A 158 21.10 1.04 1.20
C ILE A 158 21.75 1.20 2.58
N LYS A 159 23.10 1.22 2.65
CA LYS A 159 23.82 1.46 3.92
C LYS A 159 23.49 2.83 4.51
N SER A 160 23.33 3.86 3.68
CA SER A 160 22.94 5.20 4.15
C SER A 160 21.54 5.21 4.77
N ILE A 161 20.58 4.47 4.21
CA ILE A 161 19.24 4.29 4.79
C ILE A 161 19.35 3.63 6.17
N TYR A 162 20.01 2.48 6.30
CA TYR A 162 20.15 1.80 7.58
C TYR A 162 20.81 2.69 8.63
N ASN A 163 21.91 3.37 8.29
CA ASN A 163 22.61 4.25 9.22
C ASN A 163 21.74 5.46 9.64
N ALA A 164 20.95 6.01 8.70
CA ALA A 164 20.10 7.16 9.00
C ALA A 164 18.86 6.78 9.82
N SER A 165 18.36 5.56 9.65
CA SER A 165 17.17 5.05 10.36
C SER A 165 17.46 4.28 11.64
N SER A 166 18.74 4.11 12.05
CA SER A 166 19.09 3.36 13.27
C SER A 166 18.96 4.15 14.57
N ASP A 167 18.74 5.47 14.49
CA ASP A 167 18.73 6.41 15.62
C ASP A 167 17.47 7.29 15.50
N LEU A 168 16.30 6.66 15.62
CA LEU A 168 14.99 7.32 15.64
C LEU A 168 14.36 7.12 17.02
N ASP A 169 13.40 7.97 17.37
CA ASP A 169 12.74 7.93 18.68
C ASP A 169 11.65 6.85 18.76
N GLY A 170 11.20 6.33 17.61
CA GLY A 170 10.24 5.23 17.52
C GLY A 170 10.06 4.71 16.09
N TYR A 171 9.34 3.59 15.98
CA TYR A 171 9.13 2.91 14.69
C TYR A 171 7.69 2.45 14.51
N ILE A 172 7.14 2.67 13.33
CA ILE A 172 5.92 2.02 12.82
C ILE A 172 6.37 1.05 11.74
N CYS A 173 6.30 -0.25 12.01
CA CYS A 173 6.78 -1.30 11.12
C CYS A 173 5.62 -2.15 10.60
N LEU A 174 5.66 -2.56 9.33
CA LEU A 174 4.61 -3.43 8.79
C LEU A 174 4.67 -4.85 9.37
N THR A 175 5.84 -5.31 9.82
CA THR A 175 6.02 -6.64 10.39
C THR A 175 7.05 -6.63 11.53
N GLU A 176 6.95 -7.62 12.42
CA GLU A 176 7.96 -7.83 13.47
C GLU A 176 9.37 -8.03 12.91
N LYS A 177 9.50 -8.71 11.77
CA LYS A 177 10.80 -8.90 11.13
C LYS A 177 11.43 -7.57 10.70
N LEU A 178 10.64 -6.65 10.14
CA LEU A 178 11.13 -5.31 9.82
C LEU A 178 11.52 -4.54 11.07
N ASN A 179 10.76 -4.65 12.16
CA ASN A 179 11.12 -4.05 13.43
C ASN A 179 12.48 -4.57 13.92
N VAL A 180 12.72 -5.88 13.93
CA VAL A 180 14.01 -6.47 14.31
C VAL A 180 15.17 -5.99 13.42
N ILE A 181 14.92 -5.75 12.14
CA ILE A 181 15.94 -5.26 11.19
C ILE A 181 16.32 -3.81 11.48
N PHE A 182 15.35 -2.93 11.73
CA PHE A 182 15.59 -1.48 11.83
C PHE A 182 15.78 -1.00 13.26
N ASN A 183 15.03 -1.53 14.21
CA ASN A 183 14.97 -1.08 15.61
C ASN A 183 16.01 -1.79 16.48
N LYS A 184 17.30 -1.59 16.19
CA LYS A 184 18.41 -2.23 16.92
C LYS A 184 18.54 -1.77 18.37
N ASN A 185 18.08 -0.55 18.66
CA ASN A 185 18.15 0.06 19.99
C ASN A 185 16.91 -0.23 20.84
N GLN A 186 15.98 -1.07 20.37
CA GLN A 186 14.75 -1.44 21.08
C GLN A 186 13.90 -0.23 21.51
N MET A 187 13.85 0.79 20.67
CA MET A 187 13.02 1.97 20.86
C MET A 187 11.53 1.59 20.78
N PRO A 188 10.61 2.42 21.33
CA PRO A 188 9.18 2.21 21.18
C PRO A 188 8.79 1.90 19.74
N ASN A 189 7.92 0.90 19.56
CA ASN A 189 7.49 0.50 18.23
C ASN A 189 6.01 0.13 18.17
N TYR A 190 5.44 0.24 16.97
CA TYR A 190 4.09 -0.16 16.64
C TYR A 190 4.10 -1.04 15.40
N ILE A 191 3.52 -2.25 15.49
CA ILE A 191 3.40 -3.13 14.33
C ILE A 191 2.06 -2.86 13.65
N LEU A 192 2.12 -2.28 12.45
CA LEU A 192 0.99 -1.91 11.63
C LEU A 192 0.83 -2.91 10.48
N GLU A 193 0.21 -4.04 10.75
CA GLU A 193 0.04 -5.13 9.77
C GLU A 193 -0.91 -4.78 8.61
N GLY A 194 -1.66 -3.70 8.71
CA GLY A 194 -2.54 -3.25 7.65
C GLY A 194 -3.43 -2.07 8.02
N LEU A 195 -4.07 -1.51 7.01
CA LEU A 195 -5.07 -0.45 7.14
C LEU A 195 -6.26 -0.76 6.24
N ALA A 196 -7.44 -0.87 6.83
CA ALA A 196 -8.70 -1.06 6.16
C ALA A 196 -9.52 0.24 6.19
N GLU A 197 -9.72 0.83 5.01
CA GLU A 197 -10.61 1.98 4.84
C GLU A 197 -12.05 1.48 4.75
N GLU A 198 -12.99 2.14 5.41
CA GLU A 198 -14.39 1.84 5.25
C GLU A 198 -14.82 2.05 3.80
N ILE A 199 -15.47 1.05 3.22
CA ILE A 199 -15.85 1.05 1.81
C ILE A 199 -17.35 1.29 1.73
N GLU A 200 -17.75 2.31 0.94
CA GLU A 200 -19.15 2.56 0.62
C GLU A 200 -19.81 1.33 -0.01
N PRO A 201 -21.11 1.08 0.25
CA PRO A 201 -21.83 -0.01 -0.37
C PRO A 201 -21.74 0.03 -1.89
N ALA A 202 -21.43 -1.11 -2.50
CA ALA A 202 -21.25 -1.20 -3.94
C ALA A 202 -22.55 -0.98 -4.72
N LYS A 203 -22.40 -0.37 -5.89
CA LYS A 203 -23.45 -0.38 -6.91
C LYS A 203 -23.37 -1.68 -7.71
N LYS A 204 -24.51 -2.29 -8.01
CA LYS A 204 -24.56 -3.49 -8.86
C LYS A 204 -23.98 -3.16 -10.25
N LEU A 205 -23.07 -4.03 -10.71
CA LEU A 205 -22.43 -3.89 -12.02
C LEU A 205 -23.13 -4.78 -13.07
N PRO A 206 -23.25 -4.35 -14.32
CA PRO A 206 -23.89 -5.11 -15.41
C PRO A 206 -22.92 -6.14 -16.03
N ILE A 207 -22.18 -6.89 -15.20
CA ILE A 207 -21.15 -7.85 -15.65
C ILE A 207 -21.67 -9.30 -15.54
N GLY A 208 -22.79 -9.52 -14.84
CA GLY A 208 -23.24 -10.87 -14.47
C GLY A 208 -22.42 -11.43 -13.31
N ASP A 209 -22.48 -12.76 -13.11
CA ASP A 209 -21.72 -13.43 -12.07
C ASP A 209 -20.25 -13.54 -12.45
N TYR A 210 -19.36 -13.23 -11.53
CA TYR A 210 -17.91 -13.25 -11.79
C TYR A 210 -17.06 -13.54 -10.56
N ILE A 211 -15.88 -14.07 -10.82
CA ILE A 211 -14.76 -14.07 -9.89
C ILE A 211 -13.81 -12.92 -10.23
N PHE A 212 -13.13 -12.35 -9.23
CA PHE A 212 -12.36 -11.13 -9.42
C PHE A 212 -10.90 -11.27 -9.01
N PHE A 213 -10.02 -10.73 -9.85
CA PHE A 213 -8.64 -10.44 -9.53
C PHE A 213 -8.32 -8.97 -9.86
N GLY A 214 -7.84 -8.21 -8.86
CA GLY A 214 -7.38 -6.83 -9.03
C GLY A 214 -5.96 -6.64 -8.51
N GLY A 215 -5.02 -6.16 -9.35
CA GLY A 215 -3.65 -5.93 -8.89
C GLY A 215 -2.61 -5.82 -9.99
N ALA A 216 -1.34 -5.94 -9.59
CA ALA A 216 -0.23 -5.94 -10.52
C ALA A 216 -0.16 -7.27 -11.29
N LEU A 217 -0.11 -7.17 -12.62
CA LEU A 217 -0.22 -8.32 -13.54
C LEU A 217 1.16 -8.89 -13.88
N TYR A 218 1.82 -9.46 -12.86
CA TYR A 218 3.12 -10.12 -13.00
C TYR A 218 2.98 -11.63 -12.77
N GLU A 219 3.80 -12.43 -13.48
CA GLU A 219 3.78 -13.88 -13.37
C GLU A 219 4.06 -14.37 -11.95
N ARG A 220 4.98 -13.71 -11.24
CA ARG A 220 5.31 -13.98 -9.83
C ARG A 220 4.14 -13.85 -8.85
N TYR A 221 3.05 -13.19 -9.24
CA TYR A 221 1.83 -13.07 -8.43
C TYR A 221 0.77 -14.12 -8.76
N GLY A 222 1.11 -15.16 -9.54
CA GLY A 222 0.23 -16.28 -9.83
C GLY A 222 -0.88 -16.00 -10.83
N VAL A 223 -0.91 -14.81 -11.44
CA VAL A 223 -1.99 -14.38 -12.35
C VAL A 223 -2.09 -15.28 -13.57
N LYS A 224 -0.96 -15.74 -14.12
CA LYS A 224 -0.94 -16.64 -15.26
C LYS A 224 -1.51 -18.01 -14.91
N ASN A 225 -1.16 -18.54 -13.74
CA ASN A 225 -1.71 -19.81 -13.25
C ASN A 225 -3.23 -19.72 -13.03
N LEU A 226 -3.71 -18.58 -12.47
CA LEU A 226 -5.15 -18.33 -12.30
C LEU A 226 -5.89 -18.34 -13.64
N ILE A 227 -5.38 -17.65 -14.65
CA ILE A 227 -6.02 -17.56 -15.97
C ILE A 227 -6.08 -18.94 -16.63
N ASN A 228 -4.98 -19.70 -16.58
CA ASN A 228 -4.92 -21.05 -17.14
C ASN A 228 -5.86 -22.01 -16.42
N ALA A 229 -5.89 -21.96 -15.09
CA ALA A 229 -6.80 -22.77 -14.27
C ALA A 229 -8.26 -22.44 -14.61
N PHE A 230 -8.61 -21.15 -14.66
CA PHE A 230 -9.96 -20.72 -15.00
C PHE A 230 -10.40 -21.14 -16.40
N HIS A 231 -9.51 -21.07 -17.37
CA HIS A 231 -9.81 -21.49 -18.76
C HIS A 231 -10.20 -22.96 -18.87
N LYS A 232 -9.71 -23.80 -17.96
CA LYS A 232 -9.95 -25.26 -17.97
C LYS A 232 -11.22 -25.69 -17.25
N ILE A 233 -11.77 -24.85 -16.37
CA ILE A 233 -12.98 -25.20 -15.63
C ILE A 233 -14.25 -24.94 -16.45
N ASP A 234 -15.26 -25.80 -16.28
CA ASP A 234 -16.60 -25.59 -16.85
C ASP A 234 -17.50 -24.90 -15.82
N ALA A 235 -17.37 -23.57 -15.73
CA ALA A 235 -18.20 -22.73 -14.85
C ALA A 235 -18.86 -21.60 -15.65
N LYS A 236 -20.16 -21.35 -15.39
CA LYS A 236 -20.96 -20.31 -16.05
C LYS A 236 -20.77 -18.95 -15.35
N VAL A 237 -19.53 -18.53 -15.18
CA VAL A 237 -19.14 -17.27 -14.54
C VAL A 237 -18.04 -16.60 -15.36
N ASN A 238 -17.85 -15.30 -15.16
CA ASN A 238 -16.75 -14.57 -15.77
C ASN A 238 -15.52 -14.52 -14.83
N LEU A 239 -14.32 -14.41 -15.38
CA LEU A 239 -13.13 -13.99 -14.66
C LEU A 239 -12.85 -12.53 -15.03
N VAL A 240 -13.08 -11.62 -14.09
CA VAL A 240 -12.81 -10.19 -14.26
C VAL A 240 -11.41 -9.88 -13.71
N ILE A 241 -10.57 -9.30 -14.57
CA ILE A 241 -9.19 -8.95 -14.24
C ILE A 241 -9.02 -7.43 -14.40
N ALA A 242 -8.57 -6.74 -13.34
CA ALA A 242 -8.24 -5.33 -13.36
C ALA A 242 -6.79 -5.11 -12.92
N GLY A 243 -6.07 -4.23 -13.65
CA GLY A 243 -4.70 -3.87 -13.30
C GLY A 243 -3.77 -3.69 -14.49
N SER A 244 -2.46 -3.59 -14.21
CA SER A 244 -1.43 -3.43 -15.23
C SER A 244 -0.16 -4.22 -14.88
N GLY A 245 0.60 -4.59 -15.90
CA GLY A 245 1.84 -5.36 -15.75
C GLY A 245 2.29 -6.05 -17.02
N GLU A 246 3.30 -6.87 -16.91
CA GLU A 246 3.93 -7.58 -18.05
C GLU A 246 2.98 -8.58 -18.74
N LEU A 247 1.99 -9.13 -18.00
CA LEU A 247 1.04 -10.10 -18.53
C LEU A 247 -0.10 -9.50 -19.35
N LYS A 248 -0.13 -8.17 -19.56
CA LYS A 248 -1.21 -7.50 -20.31
C LYS A 248 -1.50 -8.16 -21.67
N LYS A 249 -0.45 -8.42 -22.45
CA LYS A 249 -0.60 -9.08 -23.76
C LYS A 249 -1.17 -10.49 -23.62
N TYR A 250 -0.64 -11.26 -22.67
CA TYR A 250 -1.11 -12.62 -22.41
C TYR A 250 -2.59 -12.66 -22.04
N ILE A 251 -3.04 -11.75 -21.15
CA ILE A 251 -4.44 -11.66 -20.75
C ILE A 251 -5.33 -11.30 -21.93
N TYR A 252 -4.92 -10.36 -22.76
CA TYR A 252 -5.64 -9.99 -23.98
C TYR A 252 -5.78 -11.17 -24.94
N ASP A 253 -4.70 -11.92 -25.17
CA ASP A 253 -4.73 -13.13 -26.02
C ASP A 253 -5.67 -14.19 -25.46
N MET A 254 -5.68 -14.40 -24.14
CA MET A 254 -6.57 -15.34 -23.46
C MET A 254 -8.04 -14.89 -23.49
N SER A 255 -8.35 -13.60 -23.36
CA SER A 255 -9.71 -13.06 -23.48
C SER A 255 -10.30 -13.22 -24.89
N ASN A 256 -9.46 -13.33 -25.90
CA ASN A 256 -9.89 -13.67 -27.26
C ASN A 256 -10.25 -15.14 -27.43
N LYS A 257 -9.56 -16.03 -26.71
CA LYS A 257 -9.79 -17.49 -26.72
C LYS A 257 -10.97 -17.90 -25.85
N ASP A 258 -11.13 -17.27 -24.68
CA ASP A 258 -12.20 -17.55 -23.72
C ASP A 258 -12.95 -16.25 -23.39
N LYS A 259 -14.17 -16.14 -23.88
CA LYS A 259 -14.99 -14.91 -23.72
C LYS A 259 -15.47 -14.67 -22.29
N ARG A 260 -15.28 -15.63 -21.39
CA ARG A 260 -15.54 -15.47 -19.96
C ARG A 260 -14.42 -14.65 -19.27
N ILE A 261 -13.25 -14.48 -19.89
CA ILE A 261 -12.12 -13.70 -19.34
C ILE A 261 -12.28 -12.25 -19.77
N LEU A 262 -12.61 -11.36 -18.82
CA LEU A 262 -12.85 -9.93 -19.04
C LEU A 262 -11.69 -9.12 -18.48
N TYR A 263 -10.95 -8.44 -19.35
CA TYR A 263 -9.83 -7.58 -18.95
C TYR A 263 -10.22 -6.10 -18.98
N LEU A 264 -10.29 -5.46 -17.83
CA LEU A 264 -10.70 -4.06 -17.68
C LEU A 264 -9.54 -3.05 -17.71
N SER A 265 -8.28 -3.53 -17.89
CA SER A 265 -7.10 -2.67 -17.74
C SER A 265 -7.00 -2.04 -16.35
N GLN A 266 -6.38 -0.89 -16.24
CA GLN A 266 -6.30 -0.15 -14.98
C GLN A 266 -7.57 0.70 -14.81
N VAL A 267 -8.27 0.51 -13.72
CA VAL A 267 -9.47 1.26 -13.33
C VAL A 267 -9.22 2.05 -12.04
N ASP A 268 -10.08 3.01 -11.72
CA ASP A 268 -9.97 3.79 -10.49
C ASP A 268 -10.30 2.96 -9.23
N LYS A 269 -9.93 3.49 -8.08
CA LYS A 269 -10.09 2.82 -6.77
C LYS A 269 -11.57 2.51 -6.46
N LYS A 270 -12.48 3.41 -6.82
CA LYS A 270 -13.92 3.22 -6.57
C LYS A 270 -14.47 2.05 -7.38
N MET A 271 -14.03 1.91 -8.64
CA MET A 271 -14.40 0.78 -9.48
C MET A 271 -13.82 -0.52 -8.94
N ILE A 272 -12.57 -0.52 -8.44
CA ILE A 272 -11.97 -1.70 -7.77
C ILE A 272 -12.84 -2.14 -6.60
N TYR A 273 -13.24 -1.23 -5.71
CA TYR A 273 -14.08 -1.55 -4.57
C TYR A 273 -15.47 -2.09 -4.97
N ASN A 274 -16.07 -1.52 -6.04
CA ASN A 274 -17.31 -2.04 -6.58
C ASN A 274 -17.14 -3.47 -7.13
N LEU A 275 -16.04 -3.73 -7.83
CA LEU A 275 -15.75 -5.07 -8.37
C LEU A 275 -15.50 -6.09 -7.26
N GLU A 276 -14.76 -5.73 -6.22
CA GLU A 276 -14.47 -6.59 -5.07
C GLU A 276 -15.74 -6.96 -4.30
N GLN A 277 -16.65 -6.00 -4.05
CA GLN A 277 -17.87 -6.23 -3.29
C GLN A 277 -18.95 -7.02 -4.06
N ASN A 278 -19.00 -6.90 -5.39
CA ASN A 278 -19.98 -7.63 -6.22
C ASN A 278 -19.48 -8.99 -6.73
N ALA A 279 -18.23 -9.35 -6.44
CA ALA A 279 -17.68 -10.62 -6.87
C ALA A 279 -18.32 -11.81 -6.13
N LEU A 280 -18.59 -12.91 -6.85
CA LEU A 280 -18.91 -14.18 -6.21
C LEU A 280 -17.72 -14.69 -5.40
N LEU A 281 -16.51 -14.39 -5.86
CA LEU A 281 -15.26 -14.81 -5.25
C LEU A 281 -14.13 -13.86 -5.63
N ASN A 282 -13.45 -13.26 -4.65
CA ASN A 282 -12.19 -12.60 -4.84
C ASN A 282 -11.04 -13.60 -4.78
N ILE A 283 -10.06 -13.53 -5.68
CA ILE A 283 -8.97 -14.50 -5.73
C ILE A 283 -7.62 -13.82 -5.58
N ASN A 284 -6.83 -14.29 -4.60
CA ASN A 284 -5.42 -13.94 -4.43
C ASN A 284 -4.56 -15.19 -4.74
N PRO A 285 -4.09 -15.36 -5.98
CA PRO A 285 -3.36 -16.54 -6.41
C PRO A 285 -1.85 -16.47 -6.14
N ARG A 286 -1.37 -15.48 -5.37
CA ARG A 286 0.06 -15.22 -5.15
C ARG A 286 0.73 -16.46 -4.53
N PRO A 287 1.79 -17.02 -5.17
CA PRO A 287 2.57 -18.09 -4.58
C PRO A 287 3.12 -17.69 -3.22
N TYR A 288 3.09 -18.63 -2.27
CA TYR A 288 3.70 -18.42 -0.96
C TYR A 288 5.22 -18.34 -1.08
N ASP A 289 5.82 -17.30 -0.52
CA ASP A 289 7.27 -17.10 -0.41
C ASP A 289 7.62 -16.73 1.04
N LEU A 290 8.21 -17.68 1.76
CA LEU A 290 8.52 -17.52 3.17
C LEU A 290 9.37 -16.26 3.47
N THR A 291 10.25 -15.88 2.56
CA THR A 291 11.14 -14.73 2.74
C THR A 291 10.39 -13.42 2.59
N LEU A 292 9.60 -13.30 1.52
CA LEU A 292 8.82 -12.09 1.23
C LEU A 292 7.63 -11.95 2.17
N ASP A 293 6.98 -13.06 2.54
CA ASP A 293 5.75 -13.03 3.33
C ASP A 293 6.00 -12.66 4.79
N ASN A 294 7.21 -12.89 5.32
CA ASN A 294 7.61 -12.41 6.64
C ASN A 294 7.99 -10.91 6.67
N GLU A 295 8.27 -10.31 5.52
CA GLU A 295 8.67 -8.89 5.40
C GLU A 295 7.57 -8.00 4.79
N SER A 296 6.44 -8.57 4.37
CA SER A 296 5.37 -7.84 3.71
C SER A 296 3.98 -8.20 4.23
N VAL A 297 3.10 -7.21 4.23
CA VAL A 297 1.67 -7.41 4.53
C VAL A 297 0.93 -7.71 3.22
N PRO A 298 0.04 -8.70 3.19
CA PRO A 298 -0.76 -8.99 2.00
C PRO A 298 -1.92 -8.00 1.86
N SER A 299 -1.61 -6.77 1.44
CA SER A 299 -2.59 -5.66 1.33
C SER A 299 -3.81 -6.04 0.50
N LYS A 300 -3.64 -6.86 -0.55
CA LYS A 300 -4.74 -7.34 -1.38
C LYS A 300 -5.71 -8.25 -0.63
N LEU A 301 -5.18 -9.11 0.24
CA LEU A 301 -6.04 -9.97 1.06
C LEU A 301 -6.86 -9.14 2.05
N ILE A 302 -6.25 -8.11 2.67
CA ILE A 302 -6.98 -7.17 3.53
C ILE A 302 -8.07 -6.44 2.74
N GLU A 303 -7.80 -5.96 1.54
CA GLU A 303 -8.79 -5.31 0.67
C GLU A 303 -9.95 -6.26 0.33
N TYR A 304 -9.67 -7.50 -0.07
CA TYR A 304 -10.70 -8.50 -0.37
C TYR A 304 -11.55 -8.85 0.85
N LEU A 305 -10.94 -9.06 2.01
CA LEU A 305 -11.69 -9.31 3.24
C LEU A 305 -12.53 -8.10 3.67
N SER A 306 -12.05 -6.87 3.42
CA SER A 306 -12.81 -5.64 3.66
C SER A 306 -14.04 -5.50 2.75
N SER A 307 -14.02 -6.14 1.57
CA SER A 307 -15.15 -6.10 0.63
C SER A 307 -16.39 -6.81 1.17
N GLY A 308 -16.21 -7.84 2.00
CA GLY A 308 -17.29 -8.70 2.50
C GLY A 308 -17.76 -9.74 1.49
N ALA A 309 -17.11 -9.89 0.34
CA ALA A 309 -17.33 -10.98 -0.60
C ALA A 309 -16.42 -12.19 -0.27
N PRO A 310 -16.85 -13.41 -0.57
CA PRO A 310 -16.03 -14.61 -0.40
C PRO A 310 -14.64 -14.43 -1.00
N THR A 311 -13.61 -14.91 -0.29
CA THR A 311 -12.22 -14.73 -0.70
C THR A 311 -11.48 -16.05 -0.70
N MET A 312 -10.81 -16.36 -1.82
CA MET A 312 -9.91 -17.50 -1.98
C MET A 312 -8.46 -16.96 -2.03
N SER A 313 -7.56 -17.57 -1.26
CA SER A 313 -6.16 -17.17 -1.23
C SER A 313 -5.23 -18.35 -1.06
N THR A 314 -4.04 -18.23 -1.58
CA THR A 314 -2.93 -19.14 -1.26
C THR A 314 -2.54 -18.96 0.21
N ILE A 315 -1.90 -19.95 0.78
CA ILE A 315 -1.53 -19.93 2.20
C ILE A 315 -0.60 -18.76 2.49
N HIS A 316 -1.00 -17.92 3.46
CA HIS A 316 -0.18 -16.85 4.03
C HIS A 316 -0.16 -16.98 5.55
N SER A 317 1.02 -17.16 6.15
CA SER A 317 1.19 -17.58 7.54
C SER A 317 0.51 -16.66 8.56
N THR A 318 0.73 -15.35 8.50
CA THR A 318 0.20 -14.39 9.48
C THR A 318 -1.32 -14.27 9.39
N ILE A 319 -1.84 -14.05 8.19
CA ILE A 319 -3.28 -13.86 7.97
C ILE A 319 -4.05 -15.16 8.17
N LYS A 320 -3.46 -16.31 7.83
CA LYS A 320 -4.12 -17.62 8.04
C LYS A 320 -4.48 -17.86 9.50
N THR A 321 -3.60 -17.50 10.42
CA THR A 321 -3.87 -17.65 11.85
C THR A 321 -5.05 -16.80 12.31
N LEU A 322 -5.19 -15.59 11.78
CA LEU A 322 -6.27 -14.67 12.14
C LEU A 322 -7.60 -14.98 11.46
N PHE A 323 -7.59 -15.51 10.24
CA PHE A 323 -8.76 -15.70 9.38
C PHE A 323 -8.91 -17.13 8.86
N SER A 324 -8.49 -18.14 9.65
CA SER A 324 -8.48 -19.55 9.26
C SER A 324 -9.81 -20.02 8.64
N ASP A 325 -10.93 -19.66 9.25
CA ASP A 325 -12.27 -20.11 8.86
C ASP A 325 -13.00 -19.14 7.91
N ASN A 326 -12.40 -17.98 7.62
CA ASN A 326 -13.05 -16.92 6.86
C ASN A 326 -12.57 -16.86 5.39
N VAL A 327 -11.52 -17.58 5.05
CA VAL A 327 -10.89 -17.59 3.73
C VAL A 327 -10.89 -19.03 3.19
N ILE A 328 -11.14 -19.17 1.90
CA ILE A 328 -10.98 -20.43 1.19
C ILE A 328 -9.49 -20.57 0.86
N TRP A 329 -8.79 -21.40 1.64
CA TRP A 329 -7.34 -21.54 1.50
C TRP A 329 -6.97 -22.52 0.40
N VAL A 330 -6.06 -22.10 -0.49
CA VAL A 330 -5.47 -22.92 -1.55
C VAL A 330 -4.05 -23.28 -1.16
N GLU A 331 -3.80 -24.56 -0.91
CA GLU A 331 -2.47 -25.02 -0.47
C GLU A 331 -1.42 -25.02 -1.59
N ASN A 332 -1.88 -25.18 -2.82
CA ASN A 332 -1.02 -25.26 -4.00
C ASN A 332 -1.38 -24.16 -5.01
N SER A 333 -0.52 -23.16 -5.16
CA SER A 333 -0.67 -22.04 -6.09
C SER A 333 -0.34 -22.37 -7.56
N SER A 334 -0.04 -23.63 -7.88
CA SER A 334 0.11 -24.09 -9.27
C SER A 334 -1.20 -23.97 -10.03
N GLU A 335 -1.12 -24.01 -11.35
CA GLU A 335 -2.29 -24.03 -12.23
C GLU A 335 -3.27 -25.15 -11.83
N GLN A 336 -2.79 -26.39 -11.60
CA GLN A 336 -3.61 -27.51 -11.19
C GLN A 336 -4.24 -27.33 -9.80
N GLY A 337 -3.49 -26.76 -8.84
CA GLY A 337 -4.02 -26.50 -7.50
C GLY A 337 -5.13 -25.46 -7.52
N LEU A 338 -4.97 -24.37 -8.29
CA LEU A 338 -6.00 -23.35 -8.48
C LEU A 338 -7.22 -23.90 -9.25
N GLN A 339 -7.00 -24.76 -10.27
CA GLN A 339 -8.09 -25.43 -10.98
C GLN A 339 -8.92 -26.27 -10.03
N ASN A 340 -8.32 -27.16 -9.27
CA ASN A 340 -9.02 -28.02 -8.32
C ASN A 340 -9.83 -27.19 -7.29
N ALA A 341 -9.20 -26.12 -6.74
CA ALA A 341 -9.88 -25.25 -5.78
C ALA A 341 -11.09 -24.51 -6.38
N LEU A 342 -11.01 -24.11 -7.64
CA LEU A 342 -12.14 -23.49 -8.36
C LEU A 342 -13.23 -24.51 -8.66
N GLU A 343 -12.88 -25.70 -9.12
CA GLU A 343 -13.85 -26.80 -9.37
C GLU A 343 -14.57 -27.19 -8.07
N ASP A 344 -13.86 -27.34 -6.96
CA ASP A 344 -14.43 -27.61 -5.65
C ASP A 344 -15.37 -26.47 -5.21
N TYR A 345 -15.00 -25.22 -5.41
CA TYR A 345 -15.84 -24.08 -5.09
C TYR A 345 -17.14 -24.10 -5.90
N PHE A 346 -17.08 -24.24 -7.21
CA PHE A 346 -18.25 -24.23 -8.09
C PHE A 346 -19.08 -25.54 -8.06
N SER A 347 -18.55 -26.62 -7.49
CA SER A 347 -19.32 -27.87 -7.26
C SER A 347 -20.30 -27.77 -6.09
N LYS A 348 -20.14 -26.75 -5.22
CA LYS A 348 -21.03 -26.53 -4.07
C LYS A 348 -22.46 -26.22 -4.53
N LYS A 349 -23.43 -26.73 -3.81
CA LYS A 349 -24.86 -26.49 -4.08
C LYS A 349 -25.25 -25.03 -3.92
N ASP A 350 -24.69 -24.35 -2.93
CA ASP A 350 -24.83 -22.89 -2.70
C ASP A 350 -23.60 -22.37 -1.93
N HIS A 351 -23.48 -21.01 -1.83
CA HIS A 351 -22.38 -20.33 -1.18
C HIS A 351 -22.80 -19.54 0.07
N LYS A 352 -23.94 -19.88 0.68
CA LYS A 352 -24.47 -19.15 1.84
C LYS A 352 -23.51 -19.11 3.02
N GLU A 353 -22.84 -20.23 3.29
CA GLU A 353 -21.85 -20.32 4.36
C GLU A 353 -20.59 -19.49 4.04
N ASP A 354 -20.13 -19.51 2.79
CA ASP A 354 -18.98 -18.68 2.35
C ASP A 354 -19.29 -17.17 2.47
N ILE A 355 -20.51 -16.75 2.11
CA ILE A 355 -20.97 -15.36 2.25
C ILE A 355 -21.05 -14.96 3.74
N LYS A 356 -21.56 -15.84 4.60
CA LYS A 356 -21.63 -15.59 6.06
C LYS A 356 -20.22 -15.44 6.65
N LYS A 357 -19.30 -16.31 6.27
CA LYS A 357 -17.88 -16.24 6.67
C LYS A 357 -17.21 -14.96 6.19
N ALA A 358 -17.44 -14.56 4.94
CA ALA A 358 -16.92 -13.31 4.38
C ALA A 358 -17.46 -12.07 5.11
N SER A 359 -18.74 -12.06 5.47
CA SER A 359 -19.34 -10.98 6.28
C SER A 359 -18.71 -10.90 7.67
N ALA A 360 -18.45 -12.02 8.32
CA ALA A 360 -17.73 -12.07 9.59
C ALA A 360 -16.28 -11.60 9.47
N ALA A 361 -15.60 -11.99 8.37
CA ALA A 361 -14.25 -11.52 8.07
C ALA A 361 -14.19 -9.99 7.92
N ARG A 362 -15.16 -9.39 7.21
CA ARG A 362 -15.26 -7.94 7.05
C ARG A 362 -15.35 -7.22 8.40
N LEU A 363 -16.21 -7.67 9.30
CA LEU A 363 -16.33 -7.08 10.64
C LEU A 363 -14.99 -7.17 11.39
N ARG A 364 -14.36 -8.34 11.36
CA ARG A 364 -13.08 -8.56 12.04
C ARG A 364 -11.93 -7.73 11.43
N ILE A 365 -11.91 -7.55 10.11
CA ILE A 365 -10.91 -6.68 9.44
C ILE A 365 -11.05 -5.23 9.90
N TYR A 366 -12.28 -4.72 10.01
CA TYR A 366 -12.49 -3.35 10.50
C TYR A 366 -12.19 -3.20 12.00
N ASP A 367 -12.42 -4.24 12.78
CA ASP A 367 -12.03 -4.25 14.19
C ASP A 367 -10.50 -4.22 14.35
N LEU A 368 -9.76 -5.02 13.59
CA LEU A 368 -8.31 -5.12 13.69
C LEU A 368 -7.57 -3.98 12.96
N TYR A 369 -7.99 -3.62 11.76
CA TYR A 369 -7.23 -2.76 10.84
C TYR A 369 -8.01 -1.52 10.37
N GLY A 370 -9.25 -1.32 10.85
CA GLY A 370 -10.09 -0.17 10.52
C GLY A 370 -9.48 1.16 10.99
N PHE A 371 -9.67 2.21 10.21
CA PHE A 371 -9.11 3.53 10.50
C PHE A 371 -9.48 4.06 11.88
N ASN A 372 -10.71 3.84 12.35
CA ASN A 372 -11.16 4.33 13.66
C ASN A 372 -10.31 3.72 14.79
N ASN A 373 -10.13 2.40 14.82
CA ASN A 373 -9.36 1.71 15.85
C ASN A 373 -7.85 1.98 15.71
N GLN A 374 -7.34 1.94 14.48
CA GLN A 374 -5.92 2.20 14.22
C GLN A 374 -5.53 3.66 14.52
N SER A 375 -6.41 4.64 14.25
CA SER A 375 -6.13 6.04 14.57
C SER A 375 -5.98 6.30 16.07
N VAL A 376 -6.79 5.64 16.90
CA VAL A 376 -6.68 5.73 18.36
C VAL A 376 -5.39 5.09 18.83
N SER A 377 -5.09 3.87 18.41
CA SER A 377 -3.89 3.13 18.82
C SER A 377 -2.60 3.83 18.38
N LEU A 378 -2.55 4.32 17.13
CA LEU A 378 -1.41 5.09 16.62
C LEU A 378 -1.24 6.42 17.37
N SER A 379 -2.32 7.14 17.67
CA SER A 379 -2.23 8.39 18.44
C SER A 379 -1.70 8.14 19.85
N SER A 380 -2.18 7.12 20.55
CA SER A 380 -1.67 6.74 21.87
C SER A 380 -0.18 6.35 21.83
N PHE A 381 0.24 5.62 20.79
CA PHE A 381 1.64 5.29 20.57
C PHE A 381 2.50 6.55 20.37
N LEU A 382 2.05 7.50 19.54
CA LEU A 382 2.78 8.74 19.29
C LEU A 382 2.86 9.62 20.54
N GLU A 383 1.80 9.67 21.35
CA GLU A 383 1.77 10.39 22.63
C GLU A 383 2.77 9.83 23.62
N SER A 384 2.91 8.51 23.70
CA SER A 384 3.90 7.87 24.60
C SER A 384 5.35 8.27 24.27
N ILE A 385 5.67 8.49 22.99
CA ILE A 385 7.00 8.95 22.56
C ILE A 385 7.24 10.43 22.86
N LYS A 386 6.18 11.26 22.85
CA LYS A 386 6.29 12.69 23.08
C LYS A 386 6.58 13.03 24.54
N THR A 387 6.12 12.22 25.48
CA THR A 387 6.23 12.45 26.93
C THR A 387 7.55 12.00 27.53
N ASP A 388 8.33 11.18 26.82
CA ASP A 388 9.70 10.76 27.17
C ASP A 388 10.75 11.72 26.55
#